data_f1686f3ef7e2eaf9c2cd31a3eb2cc5df
#
_entry.id   f1686f3ef7e2eaf9c2cd31a3eb2cc5df
#
_cell.length_a   1.000
_cell.length_b   1.000
_cell.length_c   1.000
_cell.angle_alpha   90.00
_cell.angle_beta   90.00
_cell.angle_gamma   90.00
#
_symmetry.space_group_name_H-M   'P 1'
#
loop_
_entity.id
_entity.type
_entity.pdbx_description
1 polymer ?
#
loop_
_entity_poly.entity_id
_entity_poly.type
_entity_poly.pdbx_seq_one_letter_code
_entity_poly.pdbx_strand_id
1 'polypeptide(L)'
;MTTVRKGQWPGQLSREEFGRRFRGNFFDPAFDHARDAISELEQIAWDGYAKGRKAPVRQKAGPGFDDPEYELSVEWSETRLRLQKAEARQKNPLTKSRVLVVNASARNDGTCPGEISKTFRLATAVGETLGRAGIEVDLLDLSLLTSDYGLNIHPCKGCVSTAMPLCHWPCSCYPNNSLAQTGDWMAEIYERWVAAHGVILCTPVYWYQAPSVLKLMIDRMVCADGGNPDPTTTHGKDPEKAKAIELAGWSYPKHLQGRAYGLIVHGDVAGIEGVRRSLSDWLDWMGLIDAGSQARLDRYVGYYKPYATSHDELDADTALFEEVRNVARAVSNAVTELRAGRLSRPDRGLAQPRPK
;
A
#
# COMPACT_ATOMS: atom_id res chain seq x y z
N MET A 1 -1.89 -38.97 -3.82
CA MET A 1 -2.25 -37.70 -3.13
C MET A 1 -1.02 -36.84 -3.09
N THR A 2 -1.11 -35.62 -3.61
CA THR A 2 0.00 -34.68 -3.57
C THR A 2 0.10 -34.16 -2.12
N THR A 3 1.20 -34.43 -1.45
CA THR A 3 1.42 -33.94 -0.09
C THR A 3 1.62 -32.43 -0.16
N VAL A 4 0.63 -31.65 0.27
CA VAL A 4 0.78 -30.19 0.36
C VAL A 4 1.77 -29.90 1.49
N ARG A 5 2.79 -29.15 1.18
CA ARG A 5 3.79 -28.71 2.16
C ARG A 5 3.16 -27.75 3.15
N LYS A 6 3.02 -28.15 4.40
CA LYS A 6 2.52 -27.31 5.49
C LYS A 6 3.67 -26.81 6.36
N GLY A 7 3.58 -25.57 6.83
CA GLY A 7 4.46 -25.01 7.84
C GLY A 7 5.65 -24.22 7.29
N GLN A 8 6.36 -23.58 8.22
CA GLN A 8 7.60 -22.87 7.90
C GLN A 8 8.75 -23.85 7.75
N TRP A 9 9.61 -23.56 6.76
CA TRP A 9 10.89 -24.18 6.70
C TRP A 9 11.70 -23.86 7.95
N PRO A 10 12.45 -24.81 8.49
CA PRO A 10 13.56 -24.48 9.37
C PRO A 10 14.50 -23.51 8.64
N GLY A 11 15.25 -22.73 9.38
CA GLY A 11 16.22 -21.81 8.81
C GLY A 11 17.12 -22.52 7.81
N GLN A 12 17.25 -21.97 6.60
CA GLN A 12 17.98 -22.60 5.51
C GLN A 12 19.45 -22.25 5.50
N LEU A 13 19.82 -21.14 6.17
CA LEU A 13 21.20 -20.70 6.23
C LEU A 13 21.94 -21.46 7.32
N SER A 14 23.21 -21.79 7.06
CA SER A 14 24.13 -22.17 8.13
C SER A 14 24.34 -20.99 9.10
N ARG A 15 24.82 -21.29 10.31
CA ARG A 15 25.18 -20.26 11.29
C ARG A 15 26.22 -19.28 10.72
N GLU A 16 27.18 -19.79 9.98
CA GLU A 16 28.24 -19.00 9.36
C GLU A 16 27.68 -18.06 8.27
N GLU A 17 26.88 -18.59 7.35
CA GLU A 17 26.27 -17.80 6.26
C GLU A 17 25.30 -16.76 6.81
N PHE A 18 24.50 -17.08 7.83
CA PHE A 18 23.66 -16.13 8.52
C PHE A 18 24.48 -14.97 9.12
N GLY A 19 25.55 -15.32 9.87
CA GLY A 19 26.42 -14.32 10.47
C GLY A 19 27.11 -13.43 9.44
N ARG A 20 27.57 -14.01 8.33
CA ARG A 20 28.12 -13.24 7.22
C ARG A 20 27.13 -12.19 6.68
N ARG A 21 25.88 -12.59 6.44
CA ARG A 21 24.83 -11.68 5.95
C ARG A 21 24.44 -10.63 6.98
N PHE A 22 24.31 -11.03 8.24
CA PHE A 22 23.97 -10.12 9.31
C PHE A 22 25.04 -9.02 9.45
N ARG A 23 26.31 -9.42 9.58
CA ARG A 23 27.45 -8.48 9.69
C ARG A 23 27.64 -7.64 8.43
N GLY A 24 27.21 -8.13 7.27
CA GLY A 24 27.23 -7.35 6.03
C GLY A 24 26.46 -6.04 6.07
N ASN A 25 25.52 -5.88 7.00
CA ASN A 25 24.84 -4.61 7.23
C ASN A 25 25.72 -3.57 7.97
N PHE A 26 26.85 -4.00 8.54
CA PHE A 26 27.77 -3.21 9.38
C PHE A 26 29.20 -3.27 8.85
N PHE A 27 29.38 -3.30 7.52
CA PHE A 27 30.71 -3.41 6.91
C PHE A 27 31.50 -2.11 6.89
N ASP A 28 30.84 -0.96 7.15
CA ASP A 28 31.51 0.33 7.20
C ASP A 28 32.45 0.41 8.42
N PRO A 29 33.69 0.92 8.25
CA PRO A 29 34.63 1.08 9.37
C PRO A 29 34.09 1.90 10.54
N ALA A 30 33.11 2.76 10.33
CA ALA A 30 32.43 3.49 11.40
C ALA A 30 31.83 2.57 12.48
N PHE A 31 31.51 1.30 12.14
CA PHE A 31 30.98 0.32 13.08
C PHE A 31 32.03 -0.50 13.82
N ASP A 32 33.33 -0.31 13.54
CA ASP A 32 34.40 -1.14 14.12
C ASP A 32 34.44 -1.12 15.65
N HIS A 33 34.07 0.00 16.27
CA HIS A 33 34.01 0.13 17.73
C HIS A 33 32.79 -0.59 18.36
N ALA A 34 31.81 -1.01 17.57
CA ALA A 34 30.58 -1.63 18.04
C ALA A 34 30.55 -3.17 17.81
N ARG A 35 31.69 -3.81 17.50
CA ARG A 35 31.77 -5.23 17.11
C ARG A 35 31.16 -6.17 18.15
N ASP A 36 31.35 -5.91 19.44
CA ASP A 36 30.81 -6.76 20.51
C ASP A 36 29.27 -6.66 20.55
N ALA A 37 28.73 -5.44 20.45
CA ALA A 37 27.28 -5.22 20.38
C ALA A 37 26.66 -5.86 19.12
N ILE A 38 27.33 -5.75 17.97
CA ILE A 38 26.89 -6.38 16.73
C ILE A 38 26.87 -7.91 16.88
N SER A 39 27.86 -8.49 17.55
CA SER A 39 27.93 -9.94 17.80
C SER A 39 26.80 -10.41 18.73
N GLU A 40 26.45 -9.64 19.74
CA GLU A 40 25.31 -9.93 20.61
C GLU A 40 23.98 -9.86 19.84
N LEU A 41 23.77 -8.82 19.05
CA LEU A 41 22.57 -8.67 18.20
C LEU A 41 22.49 -9.79 17.17
N GLU A 42 23.61 -10.19 16.57
CA GLU A 42 23.68 -11.34 15.65
C GLU A 42 23.21 -12.63 16.33
N GLN A 43 23.65 -12.89 17.56
CA GLN A 43 23.25 -14.08 18.30
C GLN A 43 21.74 -14.08 18.58
N ILE A 44 21.19 -12.98 19.03
CA ILE A 44 19.75 -12.82 19.27
C ILE A 44 18.96 -13.05 17.98
N ALA A 45 19.40 -12.46 16.86
CA ALA A 45 18.78 -12.63 15.54
C ALA A 45 18.85 -14.08 15.05
N TRP A 46 20.01 -14.74 15.24
CA TRP A 46 20.20 -16.16 14.91
C TRP A 46 19.26 -17.07 15.69
N ASP A 47 19.10 -16.85 17.00
CA ASP A 47 18.20 -17.63 17.83
C ASP A 47 16.73 -17.49 17.37
N GLY A 48 16.36 -16.30 16.93
CA GLY A 48 15.07 -16.07 16.29
C GLY A 48 14.92 -16.83 14.98
N TYR A 49 15.93 -16.73 14.12
CA TYR A 49 15.96 -17.38 12.81
C TYR A 49 15.93 -18.91 12.92
N ALA A 50 16.78 -19.49 13.75
CA ALA A 50 16.87 -20.93 13.95
C ALA A 50 15.57 -21.54 14.50
N LYS A 51 14.85 -20.78 15.34
CA LYS A 51 13.56 -21.19 15.93
C LYS A 51 12.35 -20.83 15.06
N GLY A 52 12.54 -20.12 13.96
CA GLY A 52 11.47 -19.70 13.05
C GLY A 52 10.46 -18.75 13.70
N ARG A 53 10.86 -17.92 14.67
CA ARG A 53 9.96 -17.00 15.37
C ARG A 53 9.50 -15.87 14.43
N LYS A 54 8.18 -15.69 14.31
CA LYS A 54 7.59 -14.66 13.44
C LYS A 54 7.53 -13.31 14.16
N ALA A 55 6.62 -13.16 15.07
CA ALA A 55 6.45 -11.92 15.84
C ALA A 55 7.07 -12.08 17.24
N PRO A 56 7.69 -11.02 17.79
CA PRO A 56 8.33 -11.10 19.10
C PRO A 56 7.32 -11.17 20.24
N VAL A 57 6.23 -10.43 20.11
CA VAL A 57 5.20 -10.28 21.16
C VAL A 57 3.85 -10.65 20.58
N ARG A 58 3.10 -11.44 21.36
CA ARG A 58 1.73 -11.84 21.05
C ARG A 58 0.84 -11.57 22.22
N GLN A 59 -0.44 -11.37 21.94
CA GLN A 59 -1.49 -11.23 22.93
C GLN A 59 -2.73 -12.00 22.48
N LYS A 60 -3.58 -12.40 23.45
CA LYS A 60 -4.86 -13.00 23.12
C LYS A 60 -5.72 -12.05 22.30
N ALA A 61 -6.47 -12.60 21.36
CA ALA A 61 -7.36 -11.84 20.50
C ALA A 61 -8.42 -11.08 21.30
N GLY A 62 -8.98 -11.74 22.31
CA GLY A 62 -9.98 -11.15 23.19
C GLY A 62 -11.40 -11.14 22.61
N PRO A 63 -12.34 -10.48 23.29
CA PRO A 63 -13.73 -10.43 22.86
C PRO A 63 -13.90 -9.82 21.45
N GLY A 64 -14.84 -10.36 20.68
CA GLY A 64 -15.15 -9.88 19.33
C GLY A 64 -14.40 -10.60 18.22
N PHE A 65 -13.60 -11.60 18.56
CA PHE A 65 -13.00 -12.56 17.64
C PHE A 65 -13.68 -13.92 17.79
N ASP A 66 -13.66 -14.73 16.73
CA ASP A 66 -14.23 -16.08 16.72
C ASP A 66 -13.54 -17.01 17.75
N ASP A 67 -12.21 -16.90 17.86
CA ASP A 67 -11.43 -17.54 18.91
C ASP A 67 -10.73 -16.46 19.77
N PRO A 68 -11.32 -16.05 20.90
CA PRO A 68 -10.77 -15.04 21.81
C PRO A 68 -9.44 -15.43 22.45
N GLU A 69 -9.15 -16.74 22.55
CA GLU A 69 -7.92 -17.26 23.17
C GLU A 69 -6.76 -17.37 22.18
N TYR A 70 -7.05 -17.22 20.88
CA TYR A 70 -6.01 -17.25 19.85
C TYR A 70 -5.01 -16.10 20.03
N GLU A 71 -3.72 -16.39 19.86
CA GLU A 71 -2.66 -15.40 20.01
C GLU A 71 -2.38 -14.66 18.70
N LEU A 72 -2.62 -13.35 18.69
CA LEU A 72 -2.33 -12.44 17.61
C LEU A 72 -1.05 -11.65 17.88
N SER A 73 -0.38 -11.24 16.82
CA SER A 73 0.73 -10.27 16.91
C SER A 73 0.21 -8.94 17.47
N VAL A 74 0.90 -8.39 18.47
CA VAL A 74 0.59 -7.06 19.02
C VAL A 74 0.57 -6.00 17.93
N GLU A 75 1.58 -5.99 17.06
CA GLU A 75 1.67 -5.03 15.95
C GLU A 75 0.46 -5.12 15.00
N TRP A 76 -0.03 -6.33 14.70
CA TRP A 76 -1.24 -6.50 13.89
C TRP A 76 -2.48 -5.95 14.60
N SER A 77 -2.62 -6.24 15.89
CA SER A 77 -3.75 -5.77 16.70
C SER A 77 -3.79 -4.26 16.81
N GLU A 78 -2.63 -3.62 17.03
CA GLU A 78 -2.49 -2.16 17.04
C GLU A 78 -2.82 -1.54 15.69
N THR A 79 -2.34 -2.14 14.60
CA THR A 79 -2.68 -1.69 13.25
C THR A 79 -4.18 -1.77 13.01
N ARG A 80 -4.83 -2.88 13.36
CA ARG A 80 -6.30 -3.03 13.26
C ARG A 80 -7.04 -1.94 14.04
N LEU A 81 -6.61 -1.63 15.26
CA LEU A 81 -7.22 -0.57 16.05
C LEU A 81 -7.06 0.82 15.41
N ARG A 82 -5.89 1.12 14.83
CA ARG A 82 -5.67 2.37 14.08
C ARG A 82 -6.60 2.44 12.87
N LEU A 83 -6.74 1.36 12.12
CA LEU A 83 -7.65 1.30 10.97
C LEU A 83 -9.10 1.54 11.39
N GLN A 84 -9.56 0.96 12.49
CA GLN A 84 -10.91 1.18 13.01
C GLN A 84 -11.16 2.66 13.39
N LYS A 85 -10.17 3.29 14.03
CA LYS A 85 -10.24 4.73 14.35
C LYS A 85 -10.25 5.59 13.08
N ALA A 86 -9.42 5.27 12.10
CA ALA A 86 -9.37 5.95 10.82
C ALA A 86 -10.70 5.82 10.05
N GLU A 87 -11.31 4.64 10.06
CA GLU A 87 -12.61 4.39 9.44
C GLU A 87 -13.74 5.15 10.15
N ALA A 88 -13.73 5.17 11.48
CA ALA A 88 -14.70 5.94 12.26
C ALA A 88 -14.59 7.44 11.95
N ARG A 89 -13.37 7.97 11.82
CA ARG A 89 -13.14 9.36 11.40
C ARG A 89 -13.64 9.62 9.98
N GLN A 90 -13.34 8.72 9.05
CA GLN A 90 -13.76 8.84 7.64
C GLN A 90 -15.29 8.83 7.49
N LYS A 91 -15.99 7.99 8.26
CA LYS A 91 -17.46 7.92 8.27
C LYS A 91 -18.15 9.07 8.99
N ASN A 92 -17.44 9.85 9.81
CA ASN A 92 -18.01 10.95 10.56
C ASN A 92 -18.28 12.17 9.63
N PRO A 93 -19.53 12.58 9.43
CA PRO A 93 -19.87 13.70 8.55
C PRO A 93 -19.32 15.05 9.01
N LEU A 94 -18.97 15.20 10.29
CA LEU A 94 -18.46 16.44 10.88
C LEU A 94 -16.95 16.63 10.63
N THR A 95 -16.22 15.60 10.22
CA THR A 95 -14.80 15.75 9.89
C THR A 95 -14.61 16.40 8.53
N LYS A 96 -13.47 17.08 8.35
CA LYS A 96 -13.10 17.61 7.02
C LYS A 96 -12.94 16.46 6.02
N SER A 97 -13.33 16.74 4.78
CA SER A 97 -13.00 15.83 3.66
C SER A 97 -11.49 15.70 3.52
N ARG A 98 -11.00 14.47 3.32
CA ARG A 98 -9.58 14.17 3.20
C ARG A 98 -9.33 13.43 1.89
N VAL A 99 -8.31 13.87 1.14
CA VAL A 99 -7.86 13.21 -0.09
C VAL A 99 -6.42 12.78 0.08
N LEU A 100 -6.18 11.50 -0.18
CA LEU A 100 -4.85 10.92 -0.25
C LEU A 100 -4.27 11.18 -1.64
N VAL A 101 -3.15 11.88 -1.70
CA VAL A 101 -2.39 12.10 -2.94
C VAL A 101 -1.15 11.22 -2.88
N VAL A 102 -1.01 10.30 -3.83
CA VAL A 102 0.12 9.37 -3.86
C VAL A 102 1.11 9.82 -4.93
N ASN A 103 2.32 10.21 -4.51
CA ASN A 103 3.46 10.33 -5.41
C ASN A 103 4.11 8.96 -5.58
N ALA A 104 4.02 8.40 -6.78
CA ALA A 104 4.49 7.05 -7.10
C ALA A 104 5.82 7.02 -7.88
N SER A 105 6.55 8.14 -7.95
CA SER A 105 7.92 8.14 -8.45
C SER A 105 8.85 7.50 -7.42
N ALA A 106 9.89 6.80 -7.89
CA ALA A 106 10.96 6.32 -7.03
C ALA A 106 12.11 7.34 -6.88
N ARG A 107 12.00 8.52 -7.50
CA ARG A 107 13.03 9.57 -7.53
C ARG A 107 12.65 10.73 -6.62
N ASN A 108 13.62 11.18 -5.82
CA ASN A 108 13.53 12.39 -4.99
C ASN A 108 14.92 13.04 -4.88
N ASP A 109 15.02 14.15 -4.16
CA ASP A 109 16.28 14.86 -3.92
C ASP A 109 17.25 14.14 -2.98
N GLY A 110 16.79 13.14 -2.22
CA GLY A 110 17.61 12.24 -1.40
C GLY A 110 18.18 11.04 -2.15
N THR A 111 17.94 10.92 -3.47
CA THR A 111 18.45 9.81 -4.31
C THR A 111 19.61 10.27 -5.21
N CYS A 112 20.19 9.36 -5.98
CA CYS A 112 21.17 9.67 -6.99
C CYS A 112 20.60 9.41 -8.41
N PRO A 113 20.45 10.41 -9.27
CA PRO A 113 20.72 11.83 -9.03
C PRO A 113 19.68 12.49 -8.11
N GLY A 114 20.12 13.47 -7.30
CA GLY A 114 19.28 14.18 -6.35
C GLY A 114 18.40 15.23 -7.01
N GLU A 115 17.25 14.82 -7.50
CA GLU A 115 16.30 15.70 -8.18
C GLU A 115 14.87 15.38 -7.78
N ILE A 116 14.09 16.42 -7.45
CA ILE A 116 12.64 16.28 -7.25
C ILE A 116 12.01 15.80 -8.56
N SER A 117 11.21 14.75 -8.49
CA SER A 117 10.58 14.19 -9.70
C SER A 117 9.51 15.13 -10.29
N LYS A 118 9.30 15.04 -11.60
CA LYS A 118 8.14 15.69 -12.24
C LYS A 118 6.82 15.24 -11.61
N THR A 119 6.71 13.96 -11.25
CA THR A 119 5.54 13.41 -10.56
C THR A 119 5.26 14.13 -9.25
N PHE A 120 6.28 14.40 -8.44
CA PHE A 120 6.13 15.12 -7.19
C PHE A 120 5.64 16.56 -7.41
N ARG A 121 6.14 17.25 -8.44
CA ARG A 121 5.64 18.59 -8.82
C ARG A 121 4.16 18.58 -9.19
N LEU A 122 3.73 17.58 -9.97
CA LEU A 122 2.31 17.42 -10.32
C LEU A 122 1.46 17.10 -9.09
N ALA A 123 1.94 16.21 -8.20
CA ALA A 123 1.28 15.89 -6.93
C ALA A 123 1.17 17.12 -6.00
N THR A 124 2.20 17.98 -5.98
CA THR A 124 2.16 19.25 -5.24
C THR A 124 1.07 20.19 -5.77
N ALA A 125 0.95 20.35 -7.09
CA ALA A 125 -0.10 21.15 -7.72
C ALA A 125 -1.52 20.62 -7.42
N VAL A 126 -1.68 19.29 -7.36
CA VAL A 126 -2.92 18.65 -6.88
C VAL A 126 -3.20 19.05 -5.45
N GLY A 127 -2.21 18.88 -4.55
CA GLY A 127 -2.35 19.20 -3.13
C GLY A 127 -2.74 20.67 -2.89
N GLU A 128 -2.09 21.62 -3.58
CA GLU A 128 -2.44 23.03 -3.51
C GLU A 128 -3.89 23.30 -3.96
N THR A 129 -4.33 22.65 -5.03
CA THR A 129 -5.67 22.82 -5.58
C THR A 129 -6.73 22.30 -4.61
N LEU A 130 -6.51 21.12 -4.02
CA LEU A 130 -7.37 20.54 -3.00
C LEU A 130 -7.40 21.40 -1.74
N GLY A 131 -6.25 21.91 -1.28
CA GLY A 131 -6.16 22.78 -0.11
C GLY A 131 -6.96 24.07 -0.28
N ARG A 132 -6.91 24.70 -1.45
CA ARG A 132 -7.72 25.87 -1.79
C ARG A 132 -9.24 25.57 -1.80
N ALA A 133 -9.61 24.32 -2.07
CA ALA A 133 -10.99 23.84 -1.99
C ALA A 133 -11.42 23.44 -0.55
N GLY A 134 -10.56 23.65 0.46
CA GLY A 134 -10.85 23.30 1.86
C GLY A 134 -10.72 21.82 2.19
N ILE A 135 -10.17 21.01 1.30
CA ILE A 135 -9.90 19.58 1.49
C ILE A 135 -8.61 19.40 2.31
N GLU A 136 -8.61 18.50 3.28
CA GLU A 136 -7.41 18.06 3.97
C GLU A 136 -6.60 17.17 3.02
N VAL A 137 -5.36 17.55 2.75
CA VAL A 137 -4.45 16.82 1.85
C VAL A 137 -3.54 15.92 2.66
N ASP A 138 -3.47 14.67 2.26
CA ASP A 138 -2.53 13.69 2.78
C ASP A 138 -1.61 13.24 1.63
N LEU A 139 -0.35 13.67 1.65
CA LEU A 139 0.63 13.32 0.62
C LEU A 139 1.40 12.06 1.04
N LEU A 140 1.16 10.95 0.36
CA LEU A 140 1.96 9.72 0.46
C LEU A 140 3.04 9.72 -0.60
N ASP A 141 4.28 9.93 -0.18
CA ASP A 141 5.43 9.94 -1.07
C ASP A 141 6.14 8.58 -1.08
N LEU A 142 5.87 7.74 -2.09
CA LEU A 142 6.50 6.42 -2.22
C LEU A 142 7.98 6.49 -2.60
N SER A 143 8.50 7.65 -3.00
CA SER A 143 9.93 7.82 -3.27
C SER A 143 10.79 7.64 -2.01
N LEU A 144 10.21 7.85 -0.83
CA LEU A 144 10.87 7.64 0.46
C LEU A 144 11.36 6.20 0.68
N LEU A 145 10.78 5.21 -0.03
CA LEU A 145 11.30 3.84 -0.04
C LEU A 145 12.74 3.73 -0.55
N THR A 146 13.23 4.75 -1.24
CA THR A 146 14.59 4.77 -1.82
C THR A 146 15.57 5.62 -1.03
N SER A 147 15.10 6.45 -0.11
CA SER A 147 15.93 7.47 0.56
C SER A 147 15.74 7.57 2.07
N ASP A 148 14.63 7.06 2.62
CA ASP A 148 14.36 7.20 4.05
C ASP A 148 14.79 5.96 4.84
N TYR A 149 15.38 6.20 6.01
CA TYR A 149 15.92 5.15 6.85
C TYR A 149 14.82 4.23 7.38
N GLY A 150 14.96 2.94 7.09
CA GLY A 150 14.11 1.90 7.65
C GLY A 150 12.72 1.77 7.01
N LEU A 151 12.34 2.62 6.05
CA LEU A 151 11.11 2.44 5.30
C LEU A 151 11.22 1.24 4.35
N ASN A 152 10.27 0.31 4.47
CA ASN A 152 10.23 -0.88 3.63
C ASN A 152 8.80 -1.34 3.39
N ILE A 153 8.50 -1.77 2.16
CA ILE A 153 7.29 -2.51 1.82
C ILE A 153 7.72 -3.91 1.38
N HIS A 154 7.38 -4.91 2.18
CA HIS A 154 7.68 -6.30 1.82
C HIS A 154 6.71 -6.81 0.75
N PRO A 155 7.18 -7.62 -0.22
CA PRO A 155 6.35 -8.10 -1.31
C PRO A 155 5.19 -8.98 -0.84
N CYS A 156 4.05 -8.91 -1.51
CA CYS A 156 2.90 -9.76 -1.22
C CYS A 156 3.25 -11.24 -1.41
N LYS A 157 2.79 -12.08 -0.47
CA LYS A 157 3.00 -13.55 -0.52
C LYS A 157 1.90 -14.30 -1.29
N GLY A 158 0.91 -13.60 -1.84
CA GLY A 158 -0.16 -14.19 -2.64
C GLY A 158 -1.04 -15.18 -1.87
N CYS A 159 -1.32 -14.94 -0.59
CA CYS A 159 -2.18 -15.81 0.23
C CYS A 159 -3.54 -16.10 -0.42
N VAL A 160 -4.05 -15.15 -1.17
CA VAL A 160 -5.32 -15.24 -1.92
C VAL A 160 -5.35 -16.37 -2.95
N SER A 161 -4.21 -16.81 -3.44
CA SER A 161 -4.14 -17.94 -4.39
C SER A 161 -4.60 -19.26 -3.79
N THR A 162 -4.59 -19.40 -2.47
CA THR A 162 -5.11 -20.57 -1.76
C THR A 162 -6.61 -20.42 -1.50
N ALA A 163 -6.98 -19.33 -0.85
CA ALA A 163 -8.35 -18.92 -0.58
C ALA A 163 -8.35 -17.47 -0.09
N MET A 164 -9.36 -16.68 -0.45
CA MET A 164 -9.42 -15.28 -0.04
C MET A 164 -9.43 -15.09 1.48
N PRO A 165 -10.15 -15.88 2.31
CA PRO A 165 -10.11 -15.74 3.76
C PRO A 165 -8.74 -15.97 4.41
N LEU A 166 -7.77 -16.54 3.68
CA LEU A 166 -6.39 -16.69 4.15
C LEU A 166 -5.62 -15.35 4.11
N CYS A 167 -6.09 -14.39 3.33
CA CYS A 167 -5.58 -13.04 3.32
C CYS A 167 -6.32 -12.21 4.37
N HIS A 168 -5.61 -11.71 5.37
CA HIS A 168 -6.22 -10.96 6.47
C HIS A 168 -6.23 -9.46 6.20
N TRP A 169 -7.21 -8.76 6.77
CA TRP A 169 -7.28 -7.30 6.78
C TRP A 169 -7.14 -6.75 8.21
N PRO A 170 -6.10 -5.92 8.51
CA PRO A 170 -4.93 -5.65 7.65
C PRO A 170 -4.08 -6.90 7.41
N CYS A 171 -3.13 -6.81 6.46
CA CYS A 171 -2.25 -7.93 6.14
C CYS A 171 -1.47 -8.42 7.36
N SER A 172 -1.52 -9.71 7.66
CA SER A 172 -0.83 -10.37 8.79
C SER A 172 0.40 -11.18 8.38
N CYS A 173 0.87 -11.03 7.13
CA CYS A 173 2.05 -11.76 6.64
C CYS A 173 3.35 -11.24 7.24
N TYR A 174 3.34 -10.02 7.71
CA TYR A 174 4.44 -9.29 8.33
C TYR A 174 3.94 -8.66 9.64
N PRO A 175 4.79 -8.40 10.63
CA PRO A 175 6.22 -8.63 10.71
C PRO A 175 6.64 -10.08 10.83
N ASN A 176 7.92 -10.35 10.54
CA ASN A 176 8.56 -11.63 10.79
C ASN A 176 10.00 -11.38 11.26
N ASN A 177 10.22 -11.41 12.55
CA ASN A 177 11.52 -11.10 13.14
C ASN A 177 12.62 -12.08 12.75
N SER A 178 12.27 -13.37 12.56
CA SER A 178 13.28 -14.37 12.19
C SER A 178 13.90 -14.12 10.81
N LEU A 179 13.20 -13.34 9.98
CA LEU A 179 13.64 -12.97 8.63
C LEU A 179 13.95 -11.48 8.50
N ALA A 180 14.11 -10.77 9.61
CA ALA A 180 14.29 -9.31 9.67
C ALA A 180 13.18 -8.52 8.91
N GLN A 181 11.95 -9.03 8.90
CA GLN A 181 10.81 -8.42 8.23
C GLN A 181 9.93 -7.67 9.24
N THR A 182 10.52 -6.67 9.88
CA THR A 182 9.86 -5.75 10.79
C THR A 182 9.76 -4.36 10.16
N GLY A 183 8.95 -3.49 10.75
CA GLY A 183 8.84 -2.12 10.25
C GLY A 183 8.16 -2.01 8.87
N ASP A 184 7.19 -2.86 8.57
CA ASP A 184 6.46 -2.85 7.30
C ASP A 184 5.62 -1.57 7.17
N TRP A 185 6.00 -0.67 6.29
CA TRP A 185 5.34 0.62 6.08
C TRP A 185 3.86 0.50 5.66
N MET A 186 3.45 -0.67 5.16
CA MET A 186 2.05 -0.89 4.80
C MET A 186 1.08 -0.68 5.96
N ALA A 187 1.52 -0.86 7.22
CA ALA A 187 0.66 -0.60 8.38
C ALA A 187 0.17 0.85 8.45
N GLU A 188 1.05 1.81 8.14
CA GLU A 188 0.72 3.23 8.01
C GLU A 188 -0.05 3.52 6.72
N ILE A 189 0.38 2.95 5.60
CA ILE A 189 -0.27 3.14 4.30
C ILE A 189 -1.73 2.70 4.34
N TYR A 190 -2.06 1.55 4.95
CA TYR A 190 -3.46 1.13 5.11
C TYR A 190 -4.28 2.16 5.89
N GLU A 191 -3.75 2.71 6.97
CA GLU A 191 -4.43 3.73 7.77
C GLU A 191 -4.75 4.98 6.95
N ARG A 192 -3.80 5.46 6.14
CA ARG A 192 -3.95 6.62 5.26
C ARG A 192 -5.02 6.38 4.19
N TRP A 193 -5.05 5.19 3.58
CA TRP A 193 -6.09 4.79 2.63
C TRP A 193 -7.47 4.70 3.28
N VAL A 194 -7.54 4.15 4.48
CA VAL A 194 -8.82 4.03 5.22
C VAL A 194 -9.36 5.41 5.61
N ALA A 195 -8.49 6.33 6.05
CA ALA A 195 -8.88 7.68 6.46
C ALA A 195 -9.35 8.58 5.29
N ALA A 196 -8.99 8.24 4.05
CA ALA A 196 -9.28 9.06 2.88
C ALA A 196 -10.76 8.94 2.43
N HIS A 197 -11.32 10.04 1.93
CA HIS A 197 -12.60 10.09 1.21
C HIS A 197 -12.41 10.01 -0.30
N GLY A 198 -11.22 10.37 -0.77
CA GLY A 198 -10.79 10.23 -2.16
C GLY A 198 -9.30 9.97 -2.26
N VAL A 199 -8.86 9.45 -3.40
CA VAL A 199 -7.47 9.12 -3.69
C VAL A 199 -7.08 9.64 -5.06
N ILE A 200 -5.92 10.28 -5.18
CA ILE A 200 -5.34 10.66 -6.47
C ILE A 200 -3.96 10.00 -6.59
N LEU A 201 -3.78 9.16 -7.61
CA LEU A 201 -2.50 8.55 -7.89
C LEU A 201 -1.76 9.36 -8.97
N CYS A 202 -0.59 9.88 -8.62
CA CYS A 202 0.32 10.53 -9.54
C CYS A 202 1.49 9.58 -9.82
N THR A 203 1.64 9.11 -11.05
CA THR A 203 2.64 8.10 -11.38
C THR A 203 3.32 8.36 -12.71
N PRO A 204 4.65 8.21 -12.81
CA PRO A 204 5.30 8.09 -14.10
C PRO A 204 5.11 6.67 -14.66
N VAL A 205 5.41 6.49 -15.92
CA VAL A 205 5.57 5.17 -16.54
C VAL A 205 7.04 4.79 -16.54
N TYR A 206 7.35 3.63 -15.94
CA TYR A 206 8.68 3.04 -16.00
C TYR A 206 8.60 1.74 -16.78
N TRP A 207 9.35 1.66 -17.88
CA TRP A 207 9.45 0.44 -18.68
C TRP A 207 8.08 -0.21 -18.95
N TYR A 208 7.14 0.55 -19.55
CA TYR A 208 5.77 0.14 -19.89
C TYR A 208 4.81 -0.12 -18.72
N GLN A 209 5.24 0.02 -17.45
CA GLN A 209 4.46 -0.31 -16.29
C GLN A 209 4.51 0.81 -15.23
N ALA A 210 3.70 0.63 -14.19
CA ALA A 210 3.83 1.43 -12.97
C ALA A 210 5.20 1.16 -12.32
N PRO A 211 5.82 2.17 -11.67
CA PRO A 211 7.08 1.98 -10.93
C PRO A 211 6.96 0.88 -9.87
N SER A 212 8.08 0.21 -9.59
CA SER A 212 8.12 -0.89 -8.61
C SER A 212 7.62 -0.47 -7.23
N VAL A 213 7.89 0.74 -6.78
CA VAL A 213 7.40 1.29 -5.50
C VAL A 213 5.87 1.34 -5.46
N LEU A 214 5.21 1.73 -6.55
CA LEU A 214 3.76 1.70 -6.66
C LEU A 214 3.23 0.26 -6.74
N LYS A 215 3.89 -0.60 -7.50
CA LYS A 215 3.47 -2.00 -7.66
C LYS A 215 3.57 -2.78 -6.34
N LEU A 216 4.60 -2.54 -5.53
CA LEU A 216 4.71 -3.11 -4.18
C LEU A 216 3.50 -2.75 -3.31
N MET A 217 3.10 -1.48 -3.31
CA MET A 217 1.91 -1.03 -2.58
C MET A 217 0.64 -1.71 -3.13
N ILE A 218 0.43 -1.68 -4.46
CA ILE A 218 -0.76 -2.28 -5.11
C ILE A 218 -0.89 -3.75 -4.74
N ASP A 219 0.17 -4.55 -4.84
CA ASP A 219 0.13 -5.97 -4.52
C ASP A 219 -0.27 -6.22 -3.06
N ARG A 220 0.18 -5.35 -2.17
CA ARG A 220 -0.15 -5.44 -0.75
C ARG A 220 -1.57 -4.95 -0.43
N MET A 221 -2.19 -4.17 -1.32
CA MET A 221 -3.59 -3.72 -1.15
C MET A 221 -4.61 -4.83 -1.44
N VAL A 222 -4.22 -6.01 -1.94
CA VAL A 222 -5.13 -7.14 -2.17
C VAL A 222 -5.92 -7.52 -0.90
N CYS A 223 -5.36 -7.34 0.28
CA CYS A 223 -6.07 -7.61 1.54
C CYS A 223 -7.24 -6.65 1.80
N ALA A 224 -7.24 -5.48 1.18
CA ALA A 224 -8.37 -4.54 1.24
C ALA A 224 -9.54 -4.95 0.32
N ASP A 225 -9.28 -5.88 -0.61
CA ASP A 225 -10.25 -6.38 -1.59
C ASP A 225 -10.71 -7.80 -1.25
N GLY A 226 -11.38 -7.98 -0.14
CA GLY A 226 -11.94 -9.26 0.28
C GLY A 226 -11.21 -9.92 1.45
N GLY A 227 -10.22 -9.27 2.04
CA GLY A 227 -9.44 -9.81 3.15
C GLY A 227 -10.26 -10.04 4.41
N ASN A 228 -9.91 -11.09 5.15
CA ASN A 228 -10.57 -11.52 6.36
C ASN A 228 -10.20 -10.61 7.54
N PRO A 229 -11.18 -9.93 8.18
CA PRO A 229 -10.91 -9.06 9.32
C PRO A 229 -10.67 -9.83 10.63
N ASP A 230 -10.92 -11.14 10.64
CA ASP A 230 -10.72 -12.01 11.80
C ASP A 230 -9.75 -13.17 11.48
N PRO A 231 -8.44 -13.03 11.77
CA PRO A 231 -7.46 -14.07 11.55
C PRO A 231 -7.67 -15.33 12.37
N THR A 232 -8.48 -15.28 13.44
CA THR A 232 -8.69 -16.41 14.33
C THR A 232 -9.55 -17.48 13.67
N THR A 233 -10.49 -17.10 12.79
CA THR A 233 -11.33 -18.02 12.00
C THR A 233 -10.50 -18.98 11.14
N THR A 234 -9.33 -18.56 10.72
CA THR A 234 -8.39 -19.35 9.91
C THR A 234 -7.21 -19.88 10.72
N HIS A 235 -7.29 -19.82 12.06
CA HIS A 235 -6.14 -20.14 12.93
C HIS A 235 -4.83 -19.54 12.39
N GLY A 236 -4.85 -18.25 12.10
CA GLY A 236 -3.79 -17.54 11.40
C GLY A 236 -3.75 -17.88 9.92
N LYS A 237 -2.96 -18.84 9.50
CA LYS A 237 -2.77 -19.17 8.07
C LYS A 237 -3.04 -20.65 7.75
N ASP A 238 -4.08 -21.22 8.31
CA ASP A 238 -4.53 -22.58 7.99
C ASP A 238 -5.25 -22.59 6.63
N PRO A 239 -4.69 -23.21 5.58
CA PRO A 239 -5.27 -23.19 4.25
C PRO A 239 -6.55 -24.02 4.13
N GLU A 240 -6.72 -25.09 4.92
CA GLU A 240 -7.92 -25.93 4.89
C GLU A 240 -9.12 -25.20 5.47
N LYS A 241 -8.93 -24.55 6.63
CA LYS A 241 -9.95 -23.70 7.24
C LYS A 241 -10.35 -22.54 6.34
N ALA A 242 -9.36 -21.84 5.79
CA ALA A 242 -9.62 -20.73 4.88
C ALA A 242 -10.42 -21.18 3.65
N LYS A 243 -10.08 -22.35 3.07
CA LYS A 243 -10.81 -22.89 1.93
C LYS A 243 -12.23 -23.32 2.28
N ALA A 244 -12.42 -23.90 3.46
CA ALA A 244 -13.75 -24.26 3.95
C ALA A 244 -14.64 -23.02 4.11
N ILE A 245 -14.13 -21.93 4.68
CA ILE A 245 -14.84 -20.65 4.80
C ILE A 245 -15.21 -20.09 3.42
N GLU A 246 -14.28 -20.12 2.47
CA GLU A 246 -14.52 -19.61 1.11
C GLU A 246 -15.66 -20.40 0.43
N LEU A 247 -15.65 -21.73 0.51
CA LEU A 247 -16.65 -22.60 -0.07
C LEU A 247 -18.02 -22.51 0.64
N ALA A 248 -18.04 -22.14 1.90
CA ALA A 248 -19.27 -21.86 2.65
C ALA A 248 -19.95 -20.54 2.27
N GLY A 249 -19.31 -19.73 1.41
CA GLY A 249 -19.88 -18.47 0.92
C GLY A 249 -19.18 -17.24 1.50
N TRP A 250 -17.91 -17.03 1.18
CA TRP A 250 -17.19 -15.82 1.58
C TRP A 250 -17.76 -14.58 0.91
N SER A 251 -17.95 -13.50 1.66
CA SER A 251 -18.63 -12.27 1.19
C SER A 251 -17.71 -11.30 0.44
N TYR A 252 -16.40 -11.56 0.38
CA TYR A 252 -15.38 -10.67 -0.23
C TYR A 252 -15.52 -9.20 0.19
N PRO A 253 -15.38 -8.85 1.48
CA PRO A 253 -15.64 -7.51 1.97
C PRO A 253 -14.70 -6.48 1.34
N LYS A 254 -15.26 -5.41 0.78
CA LYS A 254 -14.55 -4.30 0.14
C LYS A 254 -14.22 -3.23 1.17
N HIS A 255 -13.06 -3.31 1.82
CA HIS A 255 -12.70 -2.42 2.94
C HIS A 255 -12.45 -0.96 2.54
N LEU A 256 -12.26 -0.68 1.24
CA LEU A 256 -12.00 0.67 0.72
C LEU A 256 -13.08 1.16 -0.26
N GLN A 257 -14.21 0.47 -0.39
CA GLN A 257 -15.26 0.86 -1.31
C GLN A 257 -15.83 2.27 -1.02
N GLY A 258 -16.33 2.91 -2.06
CA GLY A 258 -17.07 4.17 -1.95
C GLY A 258 -16.20 5.43 -1.85
N ARG A 259 -14.88 5.32 -2.01
CA ARG A 259 -13.97 6.48 -2.11
C ARG A 259 -13.89 6.94 -3.56
N ALA A 260 -13.86 8.26 -3.80
CA ALA A 260 -13.60 8.79 -5.13
C ALA A 260 -12.15 8.56 -5.56
N TYR A 261 -11.88 8.41 -6.85
CA TYR A 261 -10.49 8.37 -7.31
C TYR A 261 -10.23 9.24 -8.55
N GLY A 262 -8.97 9.65 -8.69
CA GLY A 262 -8.40 10.29 -9.86
C GLY A 262 -7.01 9.73 -10.16
N LEU A 263 -6.57 9.88 -11.42
CA LEU A 263 -5.30 9.39 -11.92
C LEU A 263 -4.57 10.48 -12.71
N ILE A 264 -3.28 10.60 -12.48
CA ILE A 264 -2.34 11.37 -13.29
C ILE A 264 -1.21 10.43 -13.68
N VAL A 265 -1.24 9.96 -14.92
CA VAL A 265 -0.23 9.07 -15.48
C VAL A 265 0.56 9.83 -16.52
N HIS A 266 1.88 9.88 -16.40
CA HIS A 266 2.72 10.60 -17.33
C HIS A 266 4.01 9.83 -17.64
N GLY A 267 4.70 10.23 -18.68
CA GLY A 267 5.99 9.66 -19.05
C GLY A 267 6.47 10.18 -20.39
N ASP A 268 7.70 9.87 -20.70
CA ASP A 268 8.35 10.14 -21.98
C ASP A 268 8.51 8.88 -22.84
N VAL A 269 7.81 7.83 -22.51
CA VAL A 269 7.87 6.51 -23.13
C VAL A 269 6.48 5.96 -23.45
N ALA A 270 6.42 4.90 -24.25
CA ALA A 270 5.17 4.18 -24.53
C ALA A 270 4.60 3.48 -23.28
N GLY A 271 3.30 3.23 -23.27
CA GLY A 271 2.61 2.48 -22.20
C GLY A 271 1.76 3.34 -21.27
N ILE A 272 1.69 4.66 -21.45
CA ILE A 272 0.97 5.60 -20.59
C ILE A 272 -0.51 5.21 -20.48
N GLU A 273 -1.20 5.01 -21.62
CA GLU A 273 -2.62 4.57 -21.63
C GLU A 273 -2.81 3.20 -20.99
N GLY A 274 -1.88 2.26 -21.22
CA GLY A 274 -1.92 0.93 -20.63
C GLY A 274 -1.88 0.97 -19.10
N VAL A 275 -0.98 1.77 -18.55
CA VAL A 275 -0.87 1.98 -17.09
C VAL A 275 -2.12 2.67 -16.54
N ARG A 276 -2.62 3.73 -17.19
CA ARG A 276 -3.86 4.40 -16.78
C ARG A 276 -5.03 3.42 -16.73
N ARG A 277 -5.22 2.62 -17.78
CA ARG A 277 -6.29 1.62 -17.84
C ARG A 277 -6.16 0.59 -16.71
N SER A 278 -4.98 0.02 -16.55
CA SER A 278 -4.71 -0.98 -15.49
C SER A 278 -4.99 -0.43 -14.08
N LEU A 279 -4.63 0.84 -13.83
CA LEU A 279 -4.89 1.48 -12.54
C LEU A 279 -6.39 1.78 -12.35
N SER A 280 -7.09 2.23 -13.40
CA SER A 280 -8.55 2.42 -13.34
C SER A 280 -9.27 1.11 -13.04
N ASP A 281 -8.97 0.06 -13.79
CA ASP A 281 -9.60 -1.26 -13.61
C ASP A 281 -9.36 -1.81 -12.19
N TRP A 282 -8.15 -1.60 -11.64
CA TRP A 282 -7.82 -2.00 -10.28
C TRP A 282 -8.64 -1.24 -9.24
N LEU A 283 -8.75 0.09 -9.36
CA LEU A 283 -9.49 0.92 -8.40
C LEU A 283 -11.00 0.67 -8.49
N ASP A 284 -11.54 0.51 -9.69
CA ASP A 284 -12.93 0.12 -9.92
C ASP A 284 -13.22 -1.25 -9.28
N TRP A 285 -12.31 -2.21 -9.47
CA TRP A 285 -12.42 -3.54 -8.88
C TRP A 285 -12.44 -3.50 -7.35
N MET A 286 -11.64 -2.63 -6.73
CA MET A 286 -11.66 -2.41 -5.28
C MET A 286 -12.91 -1.67 -4.78
N GLY A 287 -13.80 -1.26 -5.68
CA GLY A 287 -15.05 -0.57 -5.34
C GLY A 287 -14.91 0.92 -5.13
N LEU A 288 -13.82 1.54 -5.60
CA LEU A 288 -13.71 2.99 -5.63
C LEU A 288 -14.60 3.55 -6.76
N ILE A 289 -14.82 4.85 -6.74
CA ILE A 289 -15.72 5.55 -7.66
C ILE A 289 -14.90 6.51 -8.51
N ASP A 290 -14.95 6.30 -9.83
CA ASP A 290 -14.35 7.20 -10.80
C ASP A 290 -14.95 8.62 -10.66
N ALA A 291 -14.11 9.61 -10.49
CA ALA A 291 -14.54 11.01 -10.39
C ALA A 291 -14.84 11.67 -11.74
N GLY A 292 -14.83 10.90 -12.82
CA GLY A 292 -15.21 11.31 -14.16
C GLY A 292 -14.03 11.43 -15.14
N SER A 293 -14.36 11.73 -16.39
CA SER A 293 -13.36 11.73 -17.48
C SER A 293 -12.18 12.69 -17.24
N GLN A 294 -12.46 13.84 -16.60
CA GLN A 294 -11.43 14.83 -16.25
C GLN A 294 -10.55 14.41 -15.07
N ALA A 295 -10.92 13.35 -14.35
CA ALA A 295 -10.12 12.81 -13.26
C ALA A 295 -9.10 11.74 -13.72
N ARG A 296 -9.06 11.40 -15.00
CA ARG A 296 -8.17 10.37 -15.57
C ARG A 296 -7.26 10.98 -16.62
N LEU A 297 -6.18 11.59 -16.17
CA LEU A 297 -5.20 12.24 -17.03
C LEU A 297 -4.10 11.24 -17.42
N ASP A 298 -3.80 11.17 -18.72
CA ASP A 298 -2.63 10.51 -19.30
C ASP A 298 -1.95 11.44 -20.30
N ARG A 299 -0.68 11.76 -20.06
CA ARG A 299 0.05 12.74 -20.89
C ARG A 299 1.51 12.36 -21.09
N TYR A 300 2.00 12.63 -22.31
CA TYR A 300 3.41 12.61 -22.59
C TYR A 300 4.08 13.84 -21.96
N VAL A 301 5.13 13.60 -21.16
CA VAL A 301 5.87 14.65 -20.41
C VAL A 301 7.37 14.39 -20.54
N GLY A 302 7.92 14.53 -21.73
CA GLY A 302 9.36 14.31 -22.03
C GLY A 302 10.08 15.58 -22.48
N TYR A 303 9.40 16.40 -23.25
CA TYR A 303 9.89 17.66 -23.81
C TYR A 303 11.16 17.55 -24.67
N TYR A 304 11.62 16.32 -24.96
CA TYR A 304 12.85 16.04 -25.77
C TYR A 304 14.11 16.74 -25.27
N LYS A 305 14.21 16.96 -23.94
CA LYS A 305 15.37 17.60 -23.30
C LYS A 305 15.97 16.67 -22.22
N PRO A 306 17.24 16.91 -21.85
CA PRO A 306 17.81 16.24 -20.67
C PRO A 306 16.92 16.40 -19.45
N TYR A 307 16.85 15.39 -18.60
CA TYR A 307 15.92 15.36 -17.47
C TYR A 307 16.04 16.61 -16.59
N ALA A 308 17.26 17.00 -16.23
CA ALA A 308 17.51 18.16 -15.37
C ALA A 308 16.96 19.48 -15.92
N THR A 309 17.05 19.72 -17.25
CA THR A 309 16.56 20.95 -17.89
C THR A 309 15.10 20.85 -18.33
N SER A 310 14.54 19.65 -18.42
CA SER A 310 13.14 19.45 -18.80
C SER A 310 12.15 19.83 -17.70
N HIS A 311 12.62 20.15 -16.49
CA HIS A 311 11.79 20.71 -15.42
C HIS A 311 11.35 22.14 -15.72
N ASP A 312 12.18 22.94 -16.37
CA ASP A 312 11.82 24.30 -16.79
C ASP A 312 10.70 24.27 -17.84
N GLU A 313 10.75 23.29 -18.75
CA GLU A 313 9.68 23.08 -19.75
C GLU A 313 8.37 22.61 -19.07
N LEU A 314 8.47 21.74 -18.08
CA LEU A 314 7.30 21.34 -17.28
C LEU A 314 6.66 22.56 -16.60
N ASP A 315 7.46 23.41 -15.96
CA ASP A 315 6.97 24.59 -15.25
C ASP A 315 6.30 25.61 -16.20
N ALA A 316 6.75 25.65 -17.46
CA ALA A 316 6.17 26.47 -18.52
C ALA A 316 4.90 25.87 -19.14
N ASP A 317 4.62 24.57 -18.93
CA ASP A 317 3.45 23.88 -19.50
C ASP A 317 2.17 24.17 -18.68
N THR A 318 1.65 25.37 -18.88
CA THR A 318 0.45 25.85 -18.19
C THR A 318 -0.79 25.01 -18.51
N ALA A 319 -0.87 24.42 -19.70
CA ALA A 319 -1.98 23.56 -20.12
C ALA A 319 -2.00 22.25 -19.33
N LEU A 320 -0.84 21.59 -19.20
CA LEU A 320 -0.72 20.38 -18.38
C LEU A 320 -1.09 20.65 -16.92
N PHE A 321 -0.59 21.74 -16.34
CA PHE A 321 -0.93 22.09 -14.97
C PHE A 321 -2.42 22.40 -14.78
N GLU A 322 -3.10 22.95 -15.80
CA GLU A 322 -4.55 23.15 -15.72
C GLU A 322 -5.31 21.82 -15.78
N GLU A 323 -4.89 20.87 -16.63
CA GLU A 323 -5.43 19.50 -16.65
C GLU A 323 -5.23 18.81 -15.29
N VAL A 324 -4.06 18.93 -14.68
CA VAL A 324 -3.75 18.40 -13.34
C VAL A 324 -4.66 19.00 -12.27
N ARG A 325 -4.87 20.31 -12.31
CA ARG A 325 -5.82 20.98 -11.41
C ARG A 325 -7.27 20.51 -11.64
N ASN A 326 -7.64 20.18 -12.88
CA ASN A 326 -8.96 19.63 -13.18
C ASN A 326 -9.16 18.23 -12.58
N VAL A 327 -8.12 17.39 -12.55
CA VAL A 327 -8.17 16.11 -11.80
C VAL A 327 -8.50 16.37 -10.34
N ALA A 328 -7.78 17.29 -9.69
CA ALA A 328 -8.02 17.64 -8.29
C ALA A 328 -9.43 18.17 -8.03
N ARG A 329 -9.94 19.08 -8.90
CA ARG A 329 -11.30 19.62 -8.80
C ARG A 329 -12.36 18.52 -8.98
N ALA A 330 -12.19 17.64 -9.96
CA ALA A 330 -13.13 16.55 -10.21
C ALA A 330 -13.23 15.62 -9.00
N VAL A 331 -12.08 15.22 -8.42
CA VAL A 331 -12.07 14.39 -7.20
C VAL A 331 -12.67 15.15 -6.01
N SER A 332 -12.36 16.43 -5.82
CA SER A 332 -12.94 17.26 -4.76
C SER A 332 -14.47 17.32 -4.87
N ASN A 333 -15.00 17.55 -6.08
CA ASN A 333 -16.44 17.57 -6.33
C ASN A 333 -17.07 16.18 -6.05
N ALA A 334 -16.46 15.11 -6.55
CA ALA A 334 -16.96 13.76 -6.31
C ALA A 334 -16.98 13.40 -4.82
N VAL A 335 -15.94 13.76 -4.06
CA VAL A 335 -15.90 13.58 -2.59
C VAL A 335 -17.03 14.36 -1.91
N THR A 336 -17.28 15.59 -2.34
CA THR A 336 -18.36 16.42 -1.79
C THR A 336 -19.73 15.79 -2.05
N GLU A 337 -19.98 15.31 -3.27
CA GLU A 337 -21.23 14.67 -3.66
C GLU A 337 -21.45 13.32 -2.95
N LEU A 338 -20.37 12.52 -2.80
CA LEU A 338 -20.40 11.25 -2.07
C LEU A 338 -20.75 11.45 -0.60
N ARG A 339 -20.10 12.42 0.06
CA ARG A 339 -20.36 12.72 1.47
C ARG A 339 -21.75 13.32 1.70
N ALA A 340 -22.28 13.98 0.71
CA ALA A 340 -23.66 14.49 0.74
C ALA A 340 -24.71 13.41 0.35
N GLY A 341 -24.29 12.20 0.02
CA GLY A 341 -25.18 11.12 -0.39
C GLY A 341 -25.82 11.30 -1.78
N ARG A 342 -25.32 12.23 -2.60
CA ARG A 342 -25.86 12.54 -3.93
C ARG A 342 -25.18 11.76 -5.05
N LEU A 343 -23.99 11.23 -4.82
CA LEU A 343 -23.26 10.37 -5.76
C LEU A 343 -23.15 8.95 -5.20
N SER A 344 -23.38 7.96 -6.03
CA SER A 344 -23.18 6.54 -5.72
C SER A 344 -22.72 5.81 -6.96
N ARG A 345 -22.23 4.58 -6.81
CA ARG A 345 -21.89 3.73 -7.96
C ARG A 345 -23.14 3.43 -8.79
N PRO A 346 -23.10 3.57 -10.14
CA PRO A 346 -24.22 3.27 -11.01
C PRO A 346 -24.68 1.81 -10.95
N ASP A 347 -23.76 0.88 -10.63
CA ASP A 347 -23.98 -0.56 -10.52
C ASP A 347 -24.34 -1.03 -9.09
N ARG A 348 -24.60 -0.10 -8.17
CA ARG A 348 -24.98 -0.42 -6.80
C ARG A 348 -26.29 -1.22 -6.78
N GLY A 349 -26.25 -2.35 -6.11
CA GLY A 349 -27.42 -3.23 -5.96
C GLY A 349 -27.70 -4.16 -7.14
N LEU A 350 -26.88 -4.12 -8.20
CA LEU A 350 -26.96 -5.12 -9.26
C LEU A 350 -26.41 -6.46 -8.79
N ALA A 351 -27.11 -7.54 -9.15
CA ALA A 351 -26.66 -8.89 -8.84
C ALA A 351 -25.37 -9.22 -9.58
N GLN A 352 -24.44 -9.87 -8.91
CA GLN A 352 -23.25 -10.46 -9.52
C GLN A 352 -23.45 -11.97 -9.65
N PRO A 353 -23.99 -12.45 -10.80
CA PRO A 353 -24.42 -13.84 -10.94
C PRO A 353 -23.26 -14.84 -11.04
N ARG A 354 -22.04 -14.35 -11.24
CA ARG A 354 -20.83 -15.17 -11.24
C ARG A 354 -19.95 -14.74 -10.08
N PRO A 355 -19.75 -15.59 -9.07
CA PRO A 355 -18.74 -15.31 -8.03
C PRO A 355 -17.35 -15.24 -8.69
N LYS A 356 -16.43 -14.57 -8.03
CA LYS A 356 -15.03 -14.46 -8.46
C LYS A 356 -14.36 -15.82 -8.64
#